data_72b139dbd4dbeef02b144bb53b492edc
#
_entry.id   72b139dbd4dbeef02b144bb53b492edc
#
_cell.length_a   1.000
_cell.length_b   1.000
_cell.length_c   1.000
_cell.angle_alpha   90.00
_cell.angle_beta   90.00
_cell.angle_gamma   90.00
#
_symmetry.space_group_name_H-M   'P 1'
#
loop_
_entity.id
_entity.type
_entity.pdbx_description
1 polymer ?
#
loop_
_entity_poly.entity_id
_entity_poly.type
_entity_poly.pdbx_seq_one_letter_code
_entity_poly.pdbx_strand_id
1 'polypeptide(L)'
;MSHILGYARVSTDDQDLASQRTRLESAGAFRVFADVISGKTFDRPGLTDLLDHIRPGDTIAVVRLDRLGRSLRELLEVVETLKKRGIALLSLEEKIDTSSAAGELVFHVFGAIAQFERRLIAERTRDGMNAARAKGSKPGRPALEQEKLSAALMLVKGGMSPTQAARQTGLGRSTVYREIQSRPIA
;
A
#
# COMPACT_ATOMS: atom_id res chain seq x y z
N MET A 1 -0.55 -16.89 30.62
CA MET A 1 -1.13 -17.87 29.68
C MET A 1 -1.16 -17.22 28.31
N SER A 2 -0.67 -17.89 27.29
CA SER A 2 -0.76 -17.43 25.90
C SER A 2 -2.16 -17.77 25.36
N HIS A 3 -2.77 -16.82 24.65
CA HIS A 3 -4.07 -17.02 24.03
C HIS A 3 -3.95 -17.07 22.52
N ILE A 4 -4.82 -17.82 21.86
CA ILE A 4 -4.97 -17.80 20.40
C ILE A 4 -6.15 -16.87 20.08
N LEU A 5 -5.91 -15.85 19.27
CA LEU A 5 -6.92 -14.94 18.76
C LEU A 5 -7.07 -15.17 17.25
N GLY A 6 -8.30 -15.45 16.82
CA GLY A 6 -8.60 -15.71 15.40
C GLY A 6 -8.82 -14.43 14.61
N TYR A 7 -8.40 -14.41 13.35
CA TYR A 7 -8.76 -13.39 12.39
C TYR A 7 -9.36 -14.02 11.13
N ALA A 8 -10.53 -13.54 10.74
CA ALA A 8 -11.24 -13.95 9.53
C ALA A 8 -11.47 -12.75 8.61
N ARG A 9 -11.45 -12.97 7.31
CA ARG A 9 -11.73 -11.93 6.31
C ARG A 9 -12.50 -12.51 5.13
N VAL A 10 -13.59 -11.84 4.76
CA VAL A 10 -14.41 -12.18 3.59
C VAL A 10 -14.65 -10.96 2.71
N SER A 11 -15.00 -11.18 1.45
CA SER A 11 -15.35 -10.10 0.52
C SER A 11 -16.83 -9.74 0.57
N THR A 12 -17.73 -10.72 0.66
CA THR A 12 -19.20 -10.50 0.64
C THR A 12 -20.03 -11.70 1.11
N ASP A 13 -19.42 -12.84 1.49
CA ASP A 13 -20.17 -14.06 1.75
C ASP A 13 -20.19 -14.41 3.25
N ASP A 14 -21.38 -14.31 3.86
CA ASP A 14 -21.58 -14.63 5.28
C ASP A 14 -21.29 -16.12 5.58
N GLN A 15 -21.50 -17.03 4.61
CA GLN A 15 -21.25 -18.47 4.81
C GLN A 15 -19.74 -18.76 4.92
N ASP A 16 -18.89 -18.07 4.15
CA ASP A 16 -17.43 -18.22 4.25
C ASP A 16 -16.92 -17.69 5.59
N LEU A 17 -17.50 -16.62 6.13
CA LEU A 17 -17.15 -16.09 7.45
C LEU A 17 -17.49 -17.07 8.57
N ALA A 18 -18.69 -17.67 8.55
CA ALA A 18 -19.12 -18.67 9.55
C ALA A 18 -18.19 -19.89 9.53
N SER A 19 -17.82 -20.38 8.33
CA SER A 19 -16.89 -21.49 8.15
C SER A 19 -15.51 -21.18 8.74
N GLN A 20 -14.95 -19.98 8.43
CA GLN A 20 -13.66 -19.56 8.96
C GLN A 20 -13.70 -19.46 10.48
N ARG A 21 -14.77 -18.90 11.06
CA ARG A 21 -14.93 -18.78 12.51
C ARG A 21 -14.94 -20.15 13.18
N THR A 22 -15.75 -21.10 12.71
CA THR A 22 -15.81 -22.46 13.25
C THR A 22 -14.45 -23.15 13.22
N ARG A 23 -13.69 -22.99 12.13
CA ARG A 23 -12.36 -23.59 12.02
C ARG A 23 -11.35 -22.96 12.98
N LEU A 24 -11.39 -21.65 13.17
CA LEU A 24 -10.54 -20.94 14.11
C LEU A 24 -10.86 -21.30 15.57
N GLU A 25 -12.14 -21.38 15.92
CA GLU A 25 -12.61 -21.82 17.25
C GLU A 25 -12.19 -23.28 17.53
N SER A 26 -12.33 -24.18 16.54
CA SER A 26 -11.86 -25.56 16.64
C SER A 26 -10.34 -25.68 16.79
N ALA A 27 -9.59 -24.70 16.31
CA ALA A 27 -8.13 -24.59 16.51
C ALA A 27 -7.76 -23.94 17.86
N GLY A 28 -8.74 -23.63 18.71
CA GLY A 28 -8.52 -23.08 20.04
C GLY A 28 -8.53 -21.56 20.11
N ALA A 29 -9.03 -20.86 19.09
CA ALA A 29 -9.16 -19.42 19.17
C ALA A 29 -10.17 -19.00 20.25
N PHE A 30 -9.68 -18.25 21.24
CA PHE A 30 -10.50 -17.72 22.33
C PHE A 30 -11.53 -16.68 21.85
N ARG A 31 -11.15 -15.88 20.86
CA ARG A 31 -11.99 -14.86 20.23
C ARG A 31 -11.62 -14.72 18.76
N VAL A 32 -12.61 -14.51 17.90
CA VAL A 32 -12.42 -14.30 16.46
C VAL A 32 -12.84 -12.89 16.07
N PHE A 33 -11.92 -12.13 15.53
CA PHE A 33 -12.13 -10.82 14.90
C PHE A 33 -12.36 -11.01 13.41
N ALA A 34 -13.19 -10.16 12.82
CA ALA A 34 -13.55 -10.34 11.42
C ALA A 34 -13.69 -9.01 10.68
N ASP A 35 -13.30 -9.03 9.41
CA ASP A 35 -13.56 -7.95 8.46
C ASP A 35 -14.37 -8.47 7.26
N VAL A 36 -15.42 -7.73 6.92
CA VAL A 36 -16.16 -7.90 5.68
C VAL A 36 -15.78 -6.74 4.76
N ILE A 37 -14.99 -7.02 3.71
CA ILE A 37 -14.39 -5.98 2.87
C ILE A 37 -15.02 -6.03 1.49
N SER A 38 -15.92 -5.10 1.18
CA SER A 38 -16.34 -4.83 -0.19
C SER A 38 -15.22 -4.12 -0.96
N GLY A 39 -15.03 -4.45 -2.23
CA GLY A 39 -13.84 -4.12 -3.05
C GLY A 39 -13.37 -2.65 -3.13
N LYS A 40 -14.01 -1.72 -2.41
CA LYS A 40 -13.68 -0.29 -2.40
C LYS A 40 -13.10 0.22 -1.08
N THR A 41 -13.22 -0.51 0.01
CA THR A 41 -12.79 -0.05 1.34
C THR A 41 -11.51 -0.76 1.75
N PHE A 42 -10.46 0.02 2.06
CA PHE A 42 -9.17 -0.49 2.53
C PHE A 42 -9.12 -0.66 4.06
N ASP A 43 -10.16 -0.19 4.76
CA ASP A 43 -10.21 -0.25 6.22
C ASP A 43 -10.43 -1.68 6.71
N ARG A 44 -9.66 -2.05 7.74
CA ARG A 44 -9.69 -3.36 8.40
C ARG A 44 -9.89 -3.16 9.91
N PRO A 45 -11.06 -2.66 10.32
CA PRO A 45 -11.31 -2.37 11.73
C PRO A 45 -11.15 -3.62 12.61
N GLY A 46 -11.58 -4.79 12.13
CA GLY A 46 -11.42 -6.04 12.86
C GLY A 46 -9.96 -6.45 13.07
N LEU A 47 -9.08 -6.21 12.07
CA LEU A 47 -7.64 -6.43 12.27
C LEU A 47 -7.04 -5.41 13.23
N THR A 48 -7.45 -4.15 13.14
CA THR A 48 -7.01 -3.10 14.06
C THR A 48 -7.41 -3.44 15.50
N ASP A 49 -8.68 -3.79 15.73
CA ASP A 49 -9.19 -4.20 17.04
C ASP A 49 -8.44 -5.42 17.58
N LEU A 50 -8.13 -6.40 16.72
CA LEU A 50 -7.35 -7.56 17.12
C LEU A 50 -5.94 -7.13 17.56
N LEU A 51 -5.26 -6.28 16.79
CA LEU A 51 -3.92 -5.81 17.12
C LEU A 51 -3.87 -4.96 18.39
N ASP A 52 -4.96 -4.31 18.76
CA ASP A 52 -5.08 -3.55 20.02
C ASP A 52 -5.35 -4.46 21.23
N HIS A 53 -5.98 -5.60 21.02
CA HIS A 53 -6.29 -6.56 22.09
C HIS A 53 -5.17 -7.56 22.37
N ILE A 54 -4.37 -7.91 21.35
CA ILE A 54 -3.37 -8.98 21.45
C ILE A 54 -2.13 -8.53 22.22
N ARG A 55 -1.56 -9.45 23.00
CA ARG A 55 -0.43 -9.20 23.90
C ARG A 55 0.80 -10.00 23.47
N PRO A 56 2.02 -9.57 23.86
CA PRO A 56 3.20 -10.38 23.68
C PRO A 56 3.03 -11.79 24.28
N GLY A 57 3.43 -12.80 23.51
CA GLY A 57 3.25 -14.21 23.86
C GLY A 57 1.95 -14.84 23.36
N ASP A 58 1.00 -14.04 22.84
CA ASP A 58 -0.22 -14.56 22.19
C ASP A 58 0.07 -14.98 20.74
N THR A 59 -0.91 -15.67 20.15
CA THR A 59 -0.85 -16.15 18.76
C THR A 59 -2.04 -15.63 17.97
N ILE A 60 -1.82 -15.07 16.79
CA ILE A 60 -2.87 -14.82 15.80
C ILE A 60 -3.07 -16.08 14.96
N ALA A 61 -4.28 -16.59 14.90
CA ALA A 61 -4.66 -17.68 14.01
C ALA A 61 -5.46 -17.16 12.82
N VAL A 62 -5.11 -17.64 11.62
CA VAL A 62 -5.86 -17.41 10.38
C VAL A 62 -6.14 -18.75 9.70
N VAL A 63 -7.23 -18.85 8.95
CA VAL A 63 -7.48 -20.05 8.16
C VAL A 63 -6.47 -20.17 7.02
N ARG A 64 -6.18 -19.03 6.36
CA ARG A 64 -5.19 -18.92 5.27
C ARG A 64 -4.45 -17.60 5.37
N LEU A 65 -3.21 -17.59 4.90
CA LEU A 65 -2.36 -16.39 4.90
C LEU A 65 -2.94 -15.23 4.08
N ASP A 66 -3.67 -15.52 3.00
CA ASP A 66 -4.32 -14.51 2.15
C ASP A 66 -5.45 -13.76 2.87
N ARG A 67 -5.93 -14.26 4.00
CA ARG A 67 -6.87 -13.53 4.87
C ARG A 67 -6.17 -12.40 5.62
N LEU A 68 -4.91 -12.61 5.99
CA LEU A 68 -4.11 -11.63 6.75
C LEU A 68 -3.51 -10.54 5.84
N GLY A 69 -2.99 -10.91 4.67
CA GLY A 69 -2.42 -9.99 3.68
C GLY A 69 -3.00 -10.22 2.28
N ARG A 70 -3.18 -9.16 1.49
CA ARG A 70 -3.65 -9.23 0.09
C ARG A 70 -2.51 -9.42 -0.92
N SER A 71 -1.31 -9.20 -0.46
CA SER A 71 -0.08 -9.38 -1.22
C SER A 71 0.99 -9.97 -0.30
N LEU A 72 1.98 -10.62 -0.89
CA LEU A 72 3.12 -11.13 -0.13
C LEU A 72 3.80 -10.01 0.66
N ARG A 73 3.89 -8.83 0.09
CA ARG A 73 4.47 -7.66 0.78
C ARG A 73 3.69 -7.27 2.04
N GLU A 74 2.38 -7.11 1.92
CA GLU A 74 1.51 -6.75 3.05
C GLU A 74 1.57 -7.83 4.14
N LEU A 75 1.54 -9.11 3.75
CA LEU A 75 1.67 -10.23 4.68
C LEU A 75 2.99 -10.15 5.46
N LEU A 76 4.11 -9.90 4.78
CA LEU A 76 5.43 -9.80 5.43
C LEU A 76 5.52 -8.59 6.37
N GLU A 77 4.95 -7.45 6.00
CA GLU A 77 4.89 -6.25 6.84
C GLU A 77 4.10 -6.52 8.13
N VAL A 78 2.96 -7.23 8.01
CA VAL A 78 2.16 -7.65 9.18
C VAL A 78 2.95 -8.62 10.06
N VAL A 79 3.52 -9.67 9.48
CA VAL A 79 4.29 -10.68 10.24
C VAL A 79 5.51 -10.08 10.93
N GLU A 80 6.23 -9.18 10.26
CA GLU A 80 7.35 -8.46 10.89
C GLU A 80 6.88 -7.62 12.09
N THR A 81 5.72 -6.98 11.96
CA THR A 81 5.10 -6.23 13.06
C THR A 81 4.74 -7.14 14.23
N LEU A 82 4.13 -8.31 13.95
CA LEU A 82 3.80 -9.31 14.96
C LEU A 82 5.07 -9.82 15.67
N LYS A 83 6.11 -10.15 14.91
CA LYS A 83 7.40 -10.59 15.46
C LYS A 83 8.02 -9.54 16.40
N LYS A 84 8.04 -8.27 15.99
CA LYS A 84 8.53 -7.16 16.85
C LYS A 84 7.76 -7.01 18.14
N ARG A 85 6.47 -7.37 18.14
CA ARG A 85 5.59 -7.36 19.32
C ARG A 85 5.63 -8.65 20.12
N GLY A 86 6.41 -9.66 19.71
CA GLY A 86 6.47 -10.96 20.38
C GLY A 86 5.18 -11.79 20.21
N ILE A 87 4.47 -11.63 19.09
CA ILE A 87 3.22 -12.31 18.76
C ILE A 87 3.50 -13.36 17.68
N ALA A 88 3.03 -14.59 17.88
CA ALA A 88 3.14 -15.66 16.90
C ALA A 88 2.00 -15.63 15.88
N LEU A 89 2.20 -16.23 14.72
CA LEU A 89 1.19 -16.43 13.67
C LEU A 89 1.01 -17.92 13.40
N LEU A 90 -0.24 -18.36 13.37
CA LEU A 90 -0.66 -19.72 13.02
C LEU A 90 -1.56 -19.66 11.77
N SER A 91 -1.16 -20.34 10.71
CA SER A 91 -2.00 -20.56 9.53
C SER A 91 -2.43 -22.01 9.46
N LEU A 92 -3.76 -22.25 9.42
CA LEU A 92 -4.32 -23.59 9.52
C LEU A 92 -4.13 -24.41 8.22
N GLU A 93 -4.36 -23.80 7.06
CA GLU A 93 -4.28 -24.51 5.78
C GLU A 93 -2.83 -24.72 5.34
N GLU A 94 -1.99 -23.70 5.41
CA GLU A 94 -0.57 -23.80 5.08
C GLU A 94 0.24 -24.53 6.17
N LYS A 95 -0.37 -24.81 7.34
CA LYS A 95 0.27 -25.47 8.49
C LYS A 95 1.57 -24.77 8.91
N ILE A 96 1.53 -23.45 8.91
CA ILE A 96 2.64 -22.59 9.31
C ILE A 96 2.40 -22.07 10.70
N ASP A 97 3.33 -22.33 11.61
CA ASP A 97 3.33 -21.83 12.98
C ASP A 97 4.69 -21.11 13.22
N THR A 98 4.64 -19.78 13.32
CA THR A 98 5.86 -18.98 13.51
C THR A 98 6.42 -19.04 14.92
N SER A 99 5.76 -19.71 15.86
CA SER A 99 6.36 -20.03 17.15
C SER A 99 7.41 -21.15 17.05
N SER A 100 7.35 -21.94 15.97
CA SER A 100 8.31 -23.00 15.69
C SER A 100 9.47 -22.50 14.81
N ALA A 101 10.67 -23.07 15.00
CA ALA A 101 11.84 -22.76 14.18
C ALA A 101 11.60 -23.03 12.68
N ALA A 102 10.85 -24.08 12.34
CA ALA A 102 10.48 -24.39 10.96
C ALA A 102 9.57 -23.33 10.35
N GLY A 103 8.54 -22.89 11.07
CA GLY A 103 7.64 -21.82 10.63
C GLY A 103 8.37 -20.48 10.50
N GLU A 104 9.27 -20.16 11.41
CA GLU A 104 10.11 -18.97 11.31
C GLU A 104 10.99 -19.00 10.05
N LEU A 105 11.59 -20.13 9.74
CA LEU A 105 12.39 -20.31 8.50
C LEU A 105 11.55 -20.06 7.25
N VAL A 106 10.33 -20.58 7.18
CA VAL A 106 9.40 -20.36 6.06
C VAL A 106 9.16 -18.85 5.84
N PHE A 107 8.96 -18.09 6.90
CA PHE A 107 8.80 -16.63 6.77
C PHE A 107 10.08 -15.91 6.32
N HIS A 108 11.24 -16.36 6.75
CA HIS A 108 12.50 -15.81 6.23
C HIS A 108 12.67 -16.07 4.72
N VAL A 109 12.27 -17.25 4.23
CA VAL A 109 12.25 -17.58 2.80
C VAL A 109 11.28 -16.66 2.04
N PHE A 110 10.06 -16.48 2.53
CA PHE A 110 9.10 -15.55 1.91
C PHE A 110 9.63 -14.11 1.90
N GLY A 111 10.29 -13.67 2.96
CA GLY A 111 10.94 -12.37 3.03
C GLY A 111 12.03 -12.19 1.97
N ALA A 112 12.86 -13.21 1.78
CA ALA A 112 13.89 -13.22 0.75
C ALA A 112 13.29 -13.18 -0.67
N ILE A 113 12.22 -13.95 -0.93
CA ILE A 113 11.50 -13.94 -2.21
C ILE A 113 10.92 -12.56 -2.50
N ALA A 114 10.25 -11.93 -1.54
CA ALA A 114 9.69 -10.60 -1.73
C ALA A 114 10.76 -9.50 -1.95
N GLN A 115 11.93 -9.64 -1.32
CA GLN A 115 13.06 -8.76 -1.59
C GLN A 115 13.60 -8.97 -3.02
N PHE A 116 13.69 -10.21 -3.45
CA PHE A 116 14.13 -10.56 -4.78
C PHE A 116 13.18 -9.99 -5.85
N GLU A 117 11.88 -10.18 -5.70
CA GLU A 117 10.87 -9.61 -6.60
C GLU A 117 10.97 -8.07 -6.69
N ARG A 118 11.16 -7.39 -5.55
CA ARG A 118 11.35 -5.93 -5.53
C ARG A 118 12.58 -5.50 -6.32
N ARG A 119 13.70 -6.23 -6.19
CA ARG A 119 14.93 -5.96 -6.95
C ARG A 119 14.71 -6.14 -8.43
N LEU A 120 14.05 -7.22 -8.86
CA LEU A 120 13.72 -7.47 -10.26
C LEU A 120 12.82 -6.37 -10.86
N ILE A 121 11.81 -5.91 -10.13
CA ILE A 121 10.94 -4.82 -10.57
C ILE A 121 11.74 -3.51 -10.72
N ALA A 122 12.60 -3.19 -9.74
CA ALA A 122 13.44 -2.00 -9.78
C ALA A 122 14.44 -2.04 -10.94
N GLU A 123 15.04 -3.20 -11.22
CA GLU A 123 15.95 -3.42 -12.33
C GLU A 123 15.23 -3.23 -13.68
N ARG A 124 14.10 -3.91 -13.88
CA ARG A 124 13.29 -3.74 -15.10
C ARG A 124 12.84 -2.29 -15.32
N THR A 125 12.45 -1.60 -14.22
CA THR A 125 12.06 -0.20 -14.29
C THR A 125 13.25 0.68 -14.70
N ARG A 126 14.44 0.42 -14.13
CA ARG A 126 15.68 1.15 -14.49
C ARG A 126 16.05 0.93 -15.96
N ASP A 127 15.98 -0.32 -16.41
CA ASP A 127 16.27 -0.67 -17.81
C ASP A 127 15.27 -0.02 -18.77
N GLY A 128 13.98 -0.05 -18.44
CA GLY A 128 12.95 0.66 -19.20
C GLY A 128 13.18 2.17 -19.25
N MET A 129 13.57 2.80 -18.14
CA MET A 129 13.92 4.21 -18.11
C MET A 129 15.16 4.53 -18.94
N ASN A 130 16.19 3.67 -18.88
CA ASN A 130 17.40 3.84 -19.68
C ASN A 130 17.13 3.68 -21.18
N ALA A 131 16.32 2.69 -21.56
CA ALA A 131 15.88 2.52 -22.93
C ALA A 131 15.04 3.71 -23.44
N ALA A 132 14.15 4.25 -22.62
CA ALA A 132 13.39 5.45 -22.96
C ALA A 132 14.28 6.69 -23.11
N ARG A 133 15.29 6.86 -22.23
CA ARG A 133 16.30 7.94 -22.36
C ARG A 133 17.12 7.81 -23.63
N ALA A 134 17.54 6.61 -23.98
CA ALA A 134 18.28 6.34 -25.23
C ALA A 134 17.45 6.69 -26.48
N LYS A 135 16.11 6.59 -26.39
CA LYS A 135 15.16 7.03 -27.44
C LYS A 135 14.83 8.53 -27.38
N GLY A 136 15.52 9.31 -26.54
CA GLY A 136 15.33 10.77 -26.43
C GLY A 136 14.20 11.19 -25.45
N SER A 137 13.55 10.26 -24.75
CA SER A 137 12.55 10.60 -23.75
C SER A 137 13.23 11.19 -22.50
N LYS A 138 12.80 12.39 -22.08
CA LYS A 138 13.29 13.03 -20.85
C LYS A 138 12.33 12.69 -19.72
N PRO A 139 12.77 12.00 -18.67
CA PRO A 139 11.93 11.75 -17.50
C PRO A 139 11.66 13.05 -16.74
N GLY A 140 10.47 13.18 -16.19
CA GLY A 140 10.06 14.33 -15.41
C GLY A 140 8.87 15.06 -16.02
N ARG A 141 8.55 16.22 -15.44
CA ARG A 141 7.47 17.05 -15.92
C ARG A 141 7.84 17.60 -17.32
N PRO A 142 6.93 17.52 -18.31
CA PRO A 142 7.17 18.13 -19.63
C PRO A 142 7.62 19.59 -19.49
N ALA A 143 8.52 19.99 -20.37
CA ALA A 143 8.96 21.38 -20.42
C ALA A 143 7.76 22.30 -20.64
N LEU A 144 7.81 23.47 -20.02
CA LEU A 144 6.77 24.47 -20.19
C LEU A 144 6.79 24.96 -21.65
N GLU A 145 5.64 24.95 -22.30
CA GLU A 145 5.51 25.49 -23.66
C GLU A 145 5.70 27.01 -23.62
N GLN A 146 6.82 27.46 -24.12
CA GLN A 146 7.21 28.89 -24.11
C GLN A 146 6.18 29.78 -24.83
N GLU A 147 5.54 29.29 -25.88
CA GLU A 147 4.50 29.99 -26.62
C GLU A 147 3.27 30.25 -25.74
N LYS A 148 2.80 29.25 -25.02
CA LYS A 148 1.69 29.41 -24.08
C LYS A 148 2.01 30.37 -22.94
N LEU A 149 3.27 30.31 -22.46
CA LEU A 149 3.72 31.23 -21.42
C LEU A 149 3.78 32.68 -21.93
N SER A 150 4.33 32.91 -23.10
CA SER A 150 4.38 34.22 -23.73
C SER A 150 2.98 34.80 -23.95
N ALA A 151 2.06 33.97 -24.46
CA ALA A 151 0.66 34.37 -24.65
C ALA A 151 0.00 34.75 -23.33
N ALA A 152 0.20 33.97 -22.27
CA ALA A 152 -0.32 34.29 -20.94
C ALA A 152 0.19 35.62 -20.40
N LEU A 153 1.50 35.88 -20.54
CA LEU A 153 2.12 37.14 -20.13
C LEU A 153 1.63 38.35 -20.95
N MET A 154 1.40 38.18 -22.25
CA MET A 154 0.79 39.23 -23.10
C MET A 154 -0.64 39.57 -22.66
N LEU A 155 -1.44 38.56 -22.34
CA LEU A 155 -2.80 38.78 -21.82
C LEU A 155 -2.79 39.54 -20.48
N VAL A 156 -1.83 39.23 -19.61
CA VAL A 156 -1.67 39.97 -18.34
C VAL A 156 -1.23 41.41 -18.59
N LYS A 157 -0.30 41.65 -19.53
CA LYS A 157 0.08 43.02 -19.93
C LYS A 157 -1.10 43.82 -20.50
N GLY A 158 -2.01 43.13 -21.19
CA GLY A 158 -3.25 43.72 -21.71
C GLY A 158 -4.34 43.96 -20.65
N GLY A 159 -4.03 43.81 -19.35
CA GLY A 159 -4.95 44.08 -18.24
C GLY A 159 -5.79 42.88 -17.78
N MET A 160 -5.58 41.67 -18.34
CA MET A 160 -6.27 40.46 -17.88
C MET A 160 -5.67 39.96 -16.57
N SER A 161 -6.51 39.46 -15.64
CA SER A 161 -5.99 38.89 -14.41
C SER A 161 -5.13 37.65 -14.67
N PRO A 162 -4.02 37.41 -13.91
CA PRO A 162 -3.18 36.24 -14.08
C PRO A 162 -3.91 34.91 -14.02
N THR A 163 -4.99 34.85 -13.23
CA THR A 163 -5.86 33.66 -13.10
C THR A 163 -6.64 33.41 -14.40
N GLN A 164 -7.18 34.45 -15.03
CA GLN A 164 -7.90 34.34 -16.29
C GLN A 164 -6.94 34.00 -17.44
N ALA A 165 -5.79 34.64 -17.52
CA ALA A 165 -4.74 34.36 -18.50
C ALA A 165 -4.26 32.88 -18.41
N ALA A 166 -4.03 32.38 -17.20
CA ALA A 166 -3.68 30.97 -16.98
C ALA A 166 -4.77 30.02 -17.50
N ARG A 167 -6.05 30.31 -17.22
CA ARG A 167 -7.17 29.52 -17.68
C ARG A 167 -7.30 29.51 -19.22
N GLN A 168 -7.12 30.67 -19.84
CA GLN A 168 -7.25 30.83 -21.30
C GLN A 168 -6.11 30.13 -22.08
N THR A 169 -4.91 30.12 -21.52
CA THR A 169 -3.73 29.48 -22.14
C THR A 169 -3.54 28.03 -21.73
N GLY A 170 -4.39 27.49 -20.84
CA GLY A 170 -4.27 26.10 -20.33
C GLY A 170 -3.07 25.90 -19.38
N LEU A 171 -2.47 26.97 -18.84
CA LEU A 171 -1.38 26.91 -17.89
C LEU A 171 -1.87 26.83 -16.45
N GLY A 172 -1.05 26.26 -15.56
CA GLY A 172 -1.31 26.31 -14.12
C GLY A 172 -1.17 27.75 -13.59
N ARG A 173 -2.10 28.18 -12.72
CA ARG A 173 -2.06 29.52 -12.09
C ARG A 173 -0.71 29.82 -11.45
N SER A 174 -0.18 28.87 -10.67
CA SER A 174 1.12 29.02 -10.01
C SER A 174 2.28 29.27 -10.97
N THR A 175 2.20 28.75 -12.19
CA THR A 175 3.22 28.95 -13.23
C THR A 175 3.22 30.41 -13.72
N VAL A 176 2.02 30.94 -14.01
CA VAL A 176 1.89 32.33 -14.50
C VAL A 176 2.29 33.32 -13.40
N TYR A 177 1.83 33.13 -12.15
CA TYR A 177 2.22 33.98 -11.03
C TYR A 177 3.74 33.96 -10.77
N ARG A 178 4.37 32.80 -10.81
CA ARG A 178 5.82 32.69 -10.60
C ARG A 178 6.61 33.43 -11.67
N GLU A 179 6.17 33.35 -12.93
CA GLU A 179 6.83 34.03 -14.02
C GLU A 179 6.68 35.56 -13.97
N ILE A 180 5.51 36.06 -13.55
CA ILE A 180 5.30 37.49 -13.29
C ILE A 180 6.20 38.01 -12.18
N GLN A 181 6.40 37.22 -11.12
CA GLN A 181 7.28 37.59 -10.02
C GLN A 181 8.77 37.56 -10.42
N SER A 182 9.17 36.62 -11.27
CA SER A 182 10.56 36.50 -11.74
C SER A 182 10.91 37.54 -12.81
N ARG A 183 9.93 38.06 -13.54
CA ARG A 183 10.08 39.10 -14.57
C ARG A 183 9.04 40.18 -14.33
N PRO A 184 9.33 41.20 -13.49
CA PRO A 184 8.40 42.29 -13.30
C PRO A 184 7.97 42.85 -14.66
N ILE A 185 6.66 42.84 -14.90
CA ILE A 185 6.08 43.35 -16.13
C ILE A 185 6.14 44.86 -16.01
N ALA A 186 7.16 45.47 -16.64
CA ALA A 186 7.23 46.92 -16.80
C ALA A 186 6.16 47.44 -17.77
#